data_5c38b1a12146783a357b1cf332ea7931
#
_entry.id   5c38b1a12146783a357b1cf332ea7931
#
_cell.length_a   1.000
_cell.length_b   1.000
_cell.length_c   1.000
_cell.angle_alpha   90.00
_cell.angle_beta   90.00
_cell.angle_gamma   90.00
#
_symmetry.space_group_name_H-M   'P 1'
#
loop_
_entity.id
_entity.type
_entity.pdbx_description
1 polymer ?
#
loop_
_entity_poly.entity_id
_entity_poly.type
_entity_poly.pdbx_seq_one_letter_code
_entity_poly.pdbx_strand_id
1 'polypeptide(L)'
;ERLHRCRHFVGETVARPIYPPHSQEAPRSPTRPHCPFLPILKAHSPDGEPNATNAPPCAKVGLVELNVMDHPLVSHKLTLLRSVDTPSPVFRQLVEELVTLMAYEGTREVRIEPTTVTTPLTATEGVALTRPKPLVVPILRAGLGMLEGMMRLIPSAEVGFVGMARDEETLQPMTYAERLPKDLSGRQCYVLDPMLATGGSLGGTVEFLVRRGADHITCLCILAAPEGIENFRKLVRDLDVPCHLIVAGLDDHLDEHGYIVPGLGDAGDRLYGLAE
;
A
#
# COMPACT_ATOMS: atom_id res chain seq x y z
N GLU A 1 44.72 -49.83 -11.34
CA GLU A 1 44.53 -51.07 -10.53
C GLU A 1 43.58 -50.84 -9.39
N ARG A 2 42.52 -51.68 -9.41
CA ARG A 2 41.49 -51.96 -8.42
C ARG A 2 40.27 -51.02 -8.36
N LEU A 3 39.29 -51.47 -9.11
CA LEU A 3 37.83 -51.40 -8.89
C LEU A 3 37.46 -51.84 -7.47
N HIS A 4 36.59 -51.07 -6.79
CA HIS A 4 35.60 -51.64 -5.87
C HIS A 4 34.25 -51.00 -6.06
N ARG A 5 33.30 -51.84 -6.45
CA ARG A 5 31.85 -51.65 -6.50
C ARG A 5 31.31 -51.32 -5.10
N CYS A 6 30.40 -50.40 -4.99
CA CYS A 6 29.40 -50.43 -3.91
C CYS A 6 28.00 -50.21 -4.51
N ARG A 7 27.14 -51.09 -4.09
CA ARG A 7 25.79 -51.39 -4.58
C ARG A 7 24.78 -50.34 -4.14
N HIS A 8 23.75 -50.21 -4.96
CA HIS A 8 22.45 -49.61 -4.68
C HIS A 8 21.88 -49.99 -3.32
N PHE A 9 21.36 -48.98 -2.62
CA PHE A 9 20.24 -49.13 -1.68
C PHE A 9 19.18 -48.11 -2.04
N VAL A 10 18.15 -48.62 -2.68
CA VAL A 10 16.85 -47.89 -2.87
C VAL A 10 16.08 -48.16 -1.59
N GLY A 11 15.78 -47.12 -0.84
CA GLY A 11 14.89 -47.12 0.30
C GLY A 11 13.77 -46.15 0.07
N GLU A 12 12.66 -46.64 -0.48
CA GLU A 12 11.40 -45.91 -0.52
C GLU A 12 10.89 -45.72 0.92
N THR A 13 10.86 -44.48 1.38
CA THR A 13 10.13 -44.12 2.60
C THR A 13 8.84 -43.43 2.19
N VAL A 14 7.76 -44.19 2.11
CA VAL A 14 6.39 -43.71 1.96
C VAL A 14 5.97 -43.00 3.25
N ALA A 15 5.86 -41.70 3.22
CA ALA A 15 5.30 -40.91 4.31
C ALA A 15 3.77 -41.12 4.35
N ARG A 16 3.29 -41.68 5.45
CA ARG A 16 1.86 -41.80 5.77
C ARG A 16 1.33 -40.45 6.27
N PRO A 17 0.15 -40.01 5.85
CA PRO A 17 -0.47 -38.82 6.43
C PRO A 17 -0.97 -39.12 7.84
N ILE A 18 -0.61 -38.25 8.79
CA ILE A 18 -1.08 -38.27 10.17
C ILE A 18 -2.41 -37.48 10.21
N TYR A 19 -3.54 -38.17 10.08
CA TYR A 19 -4.84 -37.67 10.53
C TYR A 19 -5.48 -38.73 11.41
N PRO A 20 -5.95 -38.39 12.64
CA PRO A 20 -6.70 -39.31 13.47
C PRO A 20 -8.13 -39.47 12.95
N PRO A 21 -8.79 -40.64 13.21
CA PRO A 21 -10.16 -40.87 12.77
C PRO A 21 -11.15 -40.05 13.61
N HIS A 22 -12.02 -39.33 12.93
CA HIS A 22 -13.17 -38.66 13.53
C HIS A 22 -14.25 -39.70 13.89
N SER A 23 -14.56 -39.81 15.17
CA SER A 23 -15.84 -40.31 15.65
C SER A 23 -16.19 -39.54 16.91
N GLN A 24 -17.11 -38.57 16.76
CA GLN A 24 -18.14 -38.25 17.77
C GLN A 24 -19.08 -37.21 17.16
N GLU A 25 -20.35 -37.59 17.19
CA GLU A 25 -21.49 -36.78 16.75
C GLU A 25 -21.63 -35.51 17.58
N ALA A 26 -21.77 -34.37 16.90
CA ALA A 26 -22.08 -33.08 17.50
C ALA A 26 -23.62 -32.85 17.48
N PRO A 27 -24.18 -32.22 18.50
CA PRO A 27 -25.63 -32.01 18.60
C PRO A 27 -26.14 -30.97 17.61
N ARG A 28 -27.30 -31.21 17.02
CA ARG A 28 -28.01 -30.34 16.08
C ARG A 28 -28.35 -29.01 16.74
N SER A 29 -27.85 -27.92 16.21
CA SER A 29 -28.26 -26.56 16.58
C SER A 29 -29.37 -26.05 15.65
N PRO A 30 -30.18 -25.08 16.13
CA PRO A 30 -31.49 -24.74 15.56
C PRO A 30 -31.37 -23.97 14.24
N THR A 31 -32.36 -24.22 13.39
CA THR A 31 -32.64 -23.67 12.08
C THR A 31 -32.50 -22.12 12.02
N ARG A 32 -31.60 -21.60 11.17
CA ARG A 32 -31.61 -20.21 10.78
C ARG A 32 -32.73 -19.93 9.76
N PRO A 33 -33.38 -18.78 9.83
CA PRO A 33 -34.40 -18.42 8.86
C PRO A 33 -33.80 -18.18 7.47
N HIS A 34 -34.43 -18.72 6.43
CA HIS A 34 -34.14 -18.50 5.04
C HIS A 34 -34.27 -17.01 4.69
N CYS A 35 -33.22 -16.41 4.18
CA CYS A 35 -33.29 -15.15 3.49
C CYS A 35 -33.75 -15.41 2.04
N PRO A 36 -34.88 -14.87 1.58
CA PRO A 36 -35.33 -15.09 0.21
C PRO A 36 -34.44 -14.32 -0.77
N PHE A 37 -33.91 -15.04 -1.73
CA PHE A 37 -33.28 -14.45 -2.91
C PHE A 37 -34.30 -13.58 -3.64
N LEU A 38 -34.07 -12.27 -3.66
CA LEU A 38 -34.77 -11.37 -4.57
C LEU A 38 -34.13 -11.51 -5.96
N PRO A 39 -34.90 -11.77 -7.01
CA PRO A 39 -34.39 -11.75 -8.38
C PRO A 39 -34.09 -10.30 -8.78
N ILE A 40 -32.89 -10.09 -9.31
CA ILE A 40 -32.48 -8.81 -9.94
C ILE A 40 -33.34 -8.67 -11.22
N LEU A 41 -34.43 -7.95 -11.13
CA LEU A 41 -35.20 -7.49 -12.28
C LEU A 41 -34.40 -6.42 -13.02
N LYS A 42 -33.93 -6.76 -14.22
CA LYS A 42 -33.44 -5.78 -15.22
C LYS A 42 -34.61 -4.93 -15.63
N ALA A 43 -34.67 -3.68 -15.16
CA ALA A 43 -35.52 -2.64 -15.73
C ALA A 43 -34.81 -2.10 -16.97
N HIS A 44 -35.28 -2.46 -18.17
CA HIS A 44 -35.00 -1.73 -19.40
C HIS A 44 -35.92 -0.53 -19.45
N SER A 45 -35.38 0.68 -19.36
CA SER A 45 -36.08 1.91 -19.74
C SER A 45 -35.62 2.30 -21.16
N PRO A 46 -36.54 2.58 -22.08
CA PRO A 46 -36.22 2.87 -23.47
C PRO A 46 -36.03 4.37 -23.77
N ASP A 47 -35.81 5.23 -22.80
CA ASP A 47 -35.64 6.67 -23.07
C ASP A 47 -34.26 7.11 -22.53
N GLY A 48 -33.38 7.41 -23.50
CA GLY A 48 -32.00 7.80 -23.27
C GLY A 48 -31.90 9.25 -22.78
N GLU A 49 -31.81 9.46 -21.47
CA GLU A 49 -31.11 10.61 -20.94
C GLU A 49 -29.79 10.14 -20.30
N PRO A 50 -28.66 10.82 -20.57
CA PRO A 50 -27.39 10.48 -19.93
C PRO A 50 -27.51 10.74 -18.43
N ASN A 51 -27.47 9.66 -17.65
CA ASN A 51 -27.53 9.71 -16.18
C ASN A 51 -26.27 10.39 -15.64
N ALA A 52 -26.41 11.67 -15.27
CA ALA A 52 -25.36 12.55 -14.72
C ALA A 52 -25.04 12.23 -13.24
N THR A 53 -24.85 10.94 -12.87
CA THR A 53 -24.60 10.53 -11.48
C THR A 53 -23.30 9.78 -11.26
N ASN A 54 -22.30 9.91 -12.15
CA ASN A 54 -20.93 9.46 -11.91
C ASN A 54 -19.90 10.61 -12.00
N ALA A 55 -20.30 11.82 -11.57
CA ALA A 55 -19.28 12.80 -11.20
C ALA A 55 -18.63 12.29 -9.89
N PRO A 56 -17.30 12.16 -9.81
CA PRO A 56 -16.64 11.86 -8.55
C PRO A 56 -17.08 12.94 -7.52
N PRO A 57 -17.26 12.57 -6.23
CA PRO A 57 -17.59 13.56 -5.22
C PRO A 57 -16.56 14.68 -5.33
N CYS A 58 -17.04 15.91 -5.35
CA CYS A 58 -16.21 17.12 -5.45
C CYS A 58 -15.13 17.01 -4.36
N ALA A 59 -13.94 16.59 -4.74
CA ALA A 59 -12.82 16.44 -3.82
C ALA A 59 -12.61 17.82 -3.19
N LYS A 60 -12.64 17.89 -1.86
CA LYS A 60 -12.42 19.14 -1.13
C LYS A 60 -10.94 19.49 -1.34
N VAL A 61 -10.70 20.39 -2.27
CA VAL A 61 -9.40 20.90 -2.63
C VAL A 61 -8.71 21.45 -1.36
N GLY A 62 -7.45 21.08 -1.14
CA GLY A 62 -6.65 21.57 -0.01
C GLY A 62 -6.84 20.82 1.32
N LEU A 63 -7.61 19.73 1.37
CA LEU A 63 -7.73 18.90 2.57
C LEU A 63 -7.01 17.55 2.40
N VAL A 64 -6.16 17.22 3.39
CA VAL A 64 -5.60 15.87 3.51
C VAL A 64 -6.65 14.96 4.11
N GLU A 65 -7.11 13.99 3.35
CA GLU A 65 -7.97 12.93 3.84
C GLU A 65 -7.10 11.84 4.50
N LEU A 66 -7.26 11.68 5.82
CA LEU A 66 -6.55 10.68 6.59
C LEU A 66 -7.41 9.43 6.73
N ASN A 67 -6.86 8.29 6.31
CA ASN A 67 -7.41 6.97 6.56
C ASN A 67 -6.43 6.15 7.42
N VAL A 68 -6.80 5.90 8.67
CA VAL A 68 -6.11 4.96 9.55
C VAL A 68 -6.76 3.59 9.38
N MET A 69 -5.99 2.60 8.96
CA MET A 69 -6.51 1.27 8.62
C MET A 69 -6.99 0.52 9.87
N ASP A 70 -8.28 0.24 9.94
CA ASP A 70 -8.90 -0.60 10.97
C ASP A 70 -9.15 -2.01 10.41
N HIS A 71 -8.11 -2.85 10.45
CA HIS A 71 -8.21 -4.22 9.96
C HIS A 71 -7.38 -5.19 10.82
N PRO A 72 -7.95 -6.33 11.30
CA PRO A 72 -7.24 -7.26 12.20
C PRO A 72 -5.90 -7.77 11.67
N LEU A 73 -5.78 -8.03 10.36
CA LEU A 73 -4.52 -8.47 9.76
C LEU A 73 -3.46 -7.35 9.73
N VAL A 74 -3.88 -6.10 9.55
CA VAL A 74 -2.97 -4.94 9.63
C VAL A 74 -2.43 -4.82 11.05
N SER A 75 -3.30 -4.83 12.05
CA SER A 75 -2.92 -4.76 13.48
C SER A 75 -2.00 -5.91 13.88
N HIS A 76 -2.29 -7.14 13.42
CA HIS A 76 -1.43 -8.30 13.67
C HIS A 76 -0.03 -8.13 13.06
N LYS A 77 0.05 -7.72 11.78
CA LYS A 77 1.33 -7.52 11.10
C LYS A 77 2.13 -6.38 11.71
N LEU A 78 1.48 -5.29 12.12
CA LEU A 78 2.12 -4.21 12.87
C LEU A 78 2.70 -4.71 14.21
N THR A 79 1.99 -5.55 14.94
CA THR A 79 2.49 -6.13 16.19
C THR A 79 3.80 -6.88 15.97
N LEU A 80 3.86 -7.73 14.93
CA LEU A 80 5.08 -8.45 14.58
C LEU A 80 6.20 -7.49 14.10
N LEU A 81 5.85 -6.48 13.31
CA LEU A 81 6.79 -5.51 12.77
C LEU A 81 7.47 -4.68 13.87
N ARG A 82 6.73 -4.34 14.94
CA ARG A 82 7.23 -3.57 16.08
C ARG A 82 8.23 -4.33 16.94
N SER A 83 8.12 -5.66 17.01
CA SER A 83 8.98 -6.46 17.89
C SER A 83 10.46 -6.28 17.56
N VAL A 84 11.27 -6.01 18.57
CA VAL A 84 12.74 -5.93 18.47
C VAL A 84 13.35 -7.26 17.98
N ASP A 85 12.69 -8.39 18.28
CA ASP A 85 13.16 -9.72 17.88
C ASP A 85 12.88 -10.06 16.41
N THR A 86 12.15 -9.19 15.67
CA THR A 86 11.86 -9.42 14.26
C THR A 86 13.10 -9.17 13.40
N PRO A 87 13.72 -10.23 12.82
CA PRO A 87 14.92 -10.07 12.03
C PRO A 87 14.63 -9.40 10.67
N SER A 88 15.61 -8.70 10.10
CA SER A 88 15.45 -7.93 8.85
C SER A 88 14.77 -8.68 7.69
N PRO A 89 15.04 -9.97 7.42
CA PRO A 89 14.33 -10.68 6.35
C PRO A 89 12.81 -10.77 6.60
N VAL A 90 12.41 -11.07 7.84
CA VAL A 90 10.99 -11.14 8.24
C VAL A 90 10.36 -9.74 8.24
N PHE A 91 11.12 -8.74 8.70
CA PHE A 91 10.69 -7.34 8.67
C PHE A 91 10.35 -6.89 7.24
N ARG A 92 11.23 -7.17 6.26
CA ARG A 92 10.98 -6.87 4.84
C ARG A 92 9.71 -7.56 4.32
N GLN A 93 9.53 -8.85 4.62
CA GLN A 93 8.34 -9.59 4.21
C GLN A 93 7.07 -8.97 4.81
N LEU A 94 7.08 -8.63 6.10
CA LEU A 94 5.94 -8.01 6.78
C LEU A 94 5.61 -6.63 6.18
N VAL A 95 6.63 -5.82 5.86
CA VAL A 95 6.45 -4.54 5.18
C VAL A 95 5.77 -4.73 3.83
N GLU A 96 6.25 -5.67 3.01
CA GLU A 96 5.66 -5.97 1.71
C GLU A 96 4.20 -6.41 1.80
N GLU A 97 3.89 -7.34 2.72
CA GLU A 97 2.54 -7.82 2.96
C GLU A 97 1.60 -6.70 3.45
N LEU A 98 2.09 -5.87 4.38
CA LEU A 98 1.35 -4.74 4.92
C LEU A 98 1.06 -3.69 3.85
N VAL A 99 2.09 -3.32 3.07
CA VAL A 99 1.94 -2.35 1.98
C VAL A 99 0.97 -2.85 0.91
N THR A 100 0.92 -4.17 0.62
CA THR A 100 -0.07 -4.72 -0.31
C THR A 100 -1.50 -4.47 0.19
N LEU A 101 -1.77 -4.62 1.49
CA LEU A 101 -3.08 -4.30 2.08
C LEU A 101 -3.38 -2.80 2.03
N MET A 102 -2.39 -1.98 2.36
CA MET A 102 -2.51 -0.52 2.31
C MET A 102 -2.74 -0.01 0.88
N ALA A 103 -2.05 -0.59 -0.09
CA ALA A 103 -2.19 -0.26 -1.50
C ALA A 103 -3.60 -0.59 -2.03
N TYR A 104 -4.20 -1.70 -1.59
CA TYR A 104 -5.59 -2.02 -1.93
C TYR A 104 -6.54 -0.91 -1.48
N GLU A 105 -6.37 -0.38 -0.27
CA GLU A 105 -7.15 0.74 0.25
C GLU A 105 -6.81 2.05 -0.47
N GLY A 106 -5.53 2.35 -0.63
CA GLY A 106 -5.05 3.58 -1.27
C GLY A 106 -5.38 3.70 -2.76
N THR A 107 -5.75 2.60 -3.40
CA THR A 107 -6.11 2.57 -4.83
C THR A 107 -7.62 2.59 -5.10
N ARG A 108 -8.46 2.86 -4.08
CA ARG A 108 -9.93 2.93 -4.26
C ARG A 108 -10.38 3.93 -5.31
N GLU A 109 -9.62 5.00 -5.49
CA GLU A 109 -9.89 6.06 -6.46
C GLU A 109 -8.99 5.98 -7.70
N VAL A 110 -8.38 4.81 -7.97
CA VAL A 110 -7.62 4.63 -9.20
C VAL A 110 -8.53 4.83 -10.42
N ARG A 111 -8.07 5.64 -11.36
CA ARG A 111 -8.87 6.00 -12.54
C ARG A 111 -8.95 4.83 -13.52
N ILE A 112 -10.17 4.53 -13.94
CA ILE A 112 -10.48 3.48 -14.89
C ILE A 112 -11.29 4.02 -16.06
N GLU A 113 -11.20 3.35 -17.20
CA GLU A 113 -11.98 3.64 -18.41
C GLU A 113 -12.63 2.36 -18.96
N PRO A 114 -13.80 2.45 -19.63
CA PRO A 114 -14.42 1.31 -20.27
C PRO A 114 -13.51 0.73 -21.36
N THR A 115 -13.51 -0.60 -21.48
CA THR A 115 -12.81 -1.33 -22.55
C THR A 115 -13.59 -2.56 -22.95
N THR A 116 -13.45 -2.97 -24.20
CA THR A 116 -14.04 -4.24 -24.67
C THR A 116 -13.01 -5.35 -24.56
N VAL A 117 -13.39 -6.46 -23.96
CA VAL A 117 -12.57 -7.67 -23.85
C VAL A 117 -13.25 -8.85 -24.50
N THR A 118 -12.48 -9.68 -25.21
CA THR A 118 -12.98 -10.93 -25.78
C THR A 118 -12.65 -12.07 -24.80
N THR A 119 -13.71 -12.67 -24.25
CA THR A 119 -13.59 -13.87 -23.42
C THR A 119 -13.55 -15.12 -24.33
N PRO A 120 -13.26 -16.31 -23.80
CA PRO A 120 -13.37 -17.54 -24.58
C PRO A 120 -14.75 -17.81 -25.20
N LEU A 121 -15.80 -17.14 -24.71
CA LEU A 121 -17.18 -17.37 -25.15
C LEU A 121 -17.73 -16.24 -26.01
N THR A 122 -17.48 -14.99 -25.66
CA THR A 122 -18.04 -13.81 -26.34
C THR A 122 -17.28 -12.53 -25.99
N ALA A 123 -17.50 -11.46 -26.75
CA ALA A 123 -17.05 -10.13 -26.36
C ALA A 123 -17.94 -9.57 -25.25
N THR A 124 -17.33 -8.84 -24.31
CA THR A 124 -18.03 -8.16 -23.21
C THR A 124 -17.33 -6.86 -22.84
N GLU A 125 -18.02 -5.99 -22.13
CA GLU A 125 -17.43 -4.78 -21.58
C GLU A 125 -16.70 -5.08 -20.27
N GLY A 126 -15.57 -4.40 -20.08
CA GLY A 126 -14.75 -4.41 -18.88
C GLY A 126 -14.19 -3.03 -18.60
N VAL A 127 -13.19 -2.96 -17.73
CA VAL A 127 -12.49 -1.72 -17.39
C VAL A 127 -10.98 -1.88 -17.50
N ALA A 128 -10.30 -0.81 -17.88
CA ALA A 128 -8.85 -0.71 -17.90
C ALA A 128 -8.40 0.50 -17.07
N LEU A 129 -7.16 0.49 -16.60
CA LEU A 129 -6.57 1.69 -15.99
C LEU A 129 -6.40 2.77 -17.05
N THR A 130 -6.76 4.02 -16.72
CA THR A 130 -6.60 5.15 -17.63
C THR A 130 -5.13 5.49 -17.91
N ARG A 131 -4.91 6.30 -18.94
CA ARG A 131 -3.60 6.91 -19.19
C ARG A 131 -3.64 8.41 -18.82
N PRO A 132 -2.50 8.99 -18.39
CA PRO A 132 -1.20 8.36 -18.15
C PRO A 132 -1.25 7.36 -16.99
N LYS A 133 -0.38 6.34 -17.02
CA LYS A 133 -0.31 5.31 -15.97
C LYS A 133 0.00 5.94 -14.60
N PRO A 134 -0.51 5.35 -13.50
CA PRO A 134 -0.11 5.75 -12.15
C PRO A 134 1.41 5.74 -11.97
N LEU A 135 1.91 6.65 -11.15
CA LEU A 135 3.33 6.75 -10.79
C LEU A 135 3.51 6.39 -9.33
N VAL A 136 4.36 5.42 -9.05
CA VAL A 136 4.77 5.04 -7.68
C VAL A 136 6.10 5.71 -7.35
N VAL A 137 6.16 6.40 -6.23
CA VAL A 137 7.31 7.22 -5.83
C VAL A 137 7.76 6.84 -4.42
N PRO A 138 8.67 5.88 -4.26
CA PRO A 138 9.29 5.63 -2.96
C PRO A 138 10.24 6.78 -2.61
N ILE A 139 10.13 7.28 -1.37
CA ILE A 139 11.12 8.20 -0.80
C ILE A 139 12.33 7.39 -0.34
N LEU A 140 13.46 7.63 -0.97
CA LEU A 140 14.68 6.90 -0.65
C LEU A 140 15.25 7.34 0.72
N ARG A 141 15.81 6.43 1.52
CA ARG A 141 16.07 5.01 1.24
C ARG A 141 14.91 4.08 1.66
N ALA A 142 14.26 4.36 2.82
CA ALA A 142 13.34 3.43 3.47
C ALA A 142 12.07 3.11 2.67
N GLY A 143 11.53 4.08 1.91
CA GLY A 143 10.38 3.88 1.03
C GLY A 143 10.59 2.82 -0.06
N LEU A 144 11.85 2.53 -0.42
CA LEU A 144 12.16 1.46 -1.38
C LEU A 144 11.70 0.08 -0.89
N GLY A 145 11.72 -0.17 0.42
CA GLY A 145 11.22 -1.42 1.01
C GLY A 145 9.71 -1.63 0.84
N MET A 146 8.97 -0.57 0.52
CA MET A 146 7.53 -0.62 0.29
C MET A 146 7.15 -0.87 -1.19
N LEU A 147 8.12 -0.70 -2.10
CA LEU A 147 7.86 -0.69 -3.55
C LEU A 147 7.28 -2.01 -4.04
N GLU A 148 7.82 -3.15 -3.61
CA GLU A 148 7.39 -4.46 -4.07
C GLU A 148 5.91 -4.73 -3.73
N GLY A 149 5.48 -4.39 -2.51
CA GLY A 149 4.09 -4.52 -2.08
C GLY A 149 3.12 -3.71 -2.96
N MET A 150 3.51 -2.50 -3.35
CA MET A 150 2.72 -1.67 -4.26
C MET A 150 2.68 -2.22 -5.68
N MET A 151 3.83 -2.65 -6.21
CA MET A 151 3.95 -3.17 -7.58
C MET A 151 3.24 -4.52 -7.78
N ARG A 152 3.05 -5.31 -6.73
CA ARG A 152 2.19 -6.50 -6.80
C ARG A 152 0.75 -6.18 -7.12
N LEU A 153 0.24 -5.05 -6.62
CA LEU A 153 -1.14 -4.64 -6.84
C LEU A 153 -1.33 -3.92 -8.17
N ILE A 154 -0.39 -3.02 -8.53
CA ILE A 154 -0.43 -2.29 -9.79
C ILE A 154 0.85 -2.55 -10.60
N PRO A 155 1.02 -3.74 -11.20
CA PRO A 155 2.26 -4.10 -11.89
C PRO A 155 2.51 -3.26 -13.14
N SER A 156 1.49 -2.58 -13.66
CA SER A 156 1.61 -1.70 -14.83
C SER A 156 1.99 -0.26 -14.50
N ALA A 157 2.06 0.13 -13.20
CA ALA A 157 2.47 1.46 -12.79
C ALA A 157 3.91 1.75 -13.21
N GLU A 158 4.21 3.03 -13.42
CA GLU A 158 5.58 3.49 -13.58
C GLU A 158 6.19 3.80 -12.22
N VAL A 159 7.52 3.72 -12.12
CA VAL A 159 8.23 4.00 -10.87
C VAL A 159 9.14 5.20 -11.05
N GLY A 160 9.03 6.15 -10.15
CA GLY A 160 9.96 7.26 -10.03
C GLY A 160 10.65 7.22 -8.67
N PHE A 161 11.74 7.94 -8.50
CA PHE A 161 12.50 7.96 -7.27
C PHE A 161 12.77 9.39 -6.82
N VAL A 162 12.58 9.63 -5.52
CA VAL A 162 12.95 10.87 -4.84
C VAL A 162 13.80 10.52 -3.63
N GLY A 163 14.99 11.06 -3.57
CA GLY A 163 15.88 10.97 -2.40
C GLY A 163 15.79 12.27 -1.62
N MET A 164 15.28 12.19 -0.39
CA MET A 164 15.21 13.30 0.54
C MET A 164 16.21 13.08 1.66
N ALA A 165 16.97 14.11 1.98
CA ALA A 165 17.81 14.17 3.18
C ALA A 165 17.46 15.42 3.95
N ARG A 166 17.76 15.42 5.23
CA ARG A 166 17.71 16.64 6.04
C ARG A 166 19.08 17.31 5.92
N ASP A 167 19.10 18.59 5.57
CA ASP A 167 20.31 19.40 5.61
C ASP A 167 20.78 19.53 7.07
N GLU A 168 22.04 19.24 7.33
CA GLU A 168 22.59 19.17 8.69
C GLU A 168 22.64 20.53 9.40
N GLU A 169 22.77 21.64 8.64
CA GLU A 169 22.85 23.00 9.19
C GLU A 169 21.47 23.65 9.32
N THR A 170 20.66 23.56 8.26
CA THR A 170 19.37 24.26 8.20
C THR A 170 18.20 23.40 8.67
N LEU A 171 18.39 22.10 8.83
CA LEU A 171 17.36 21.08 9.12
C LEU A 171 16.23 21.04 8.11
N GLN A 172 16.37 21.70 6.96
CA GLN A 172 15.38 21.72 5.89
C GLN A 172 15.48 20.45 5.02
N PRO A 173 14.36 19.95 4.50
CA PRO A 173 14.40 18.84 3.56
C PRO A 173 15.08 19.25 2.26
N MET A 174 16.10 18.49 1.86
CA MET A 174 16.86 18.69 0.63
C MET A 174 16.73 17.44 -0.25
N THR A 175 16.45 17.66 -1.54
CA THR A 175 16.42 16.57 -2.52
C THR A 175 17.84 16.29 -3.01
N TYR A 176 18.37 15.10 -2.72
CA TYR A 176 19.70 14.67 -3.17
C TYR A 176 19.67 13.75 -4.39
N ALA A 177 18.53 13.14 -4.68
CA ALA A 177 18.36 12.27 -5.83
C ALA A 177 16.95 12.44 -6.42
N GLU A 178 16.89 12.44 -7.73
CA GLU A 178 15.64 12.59 -8.47
C GLU A 178 15.66 11.79 -9.76
N ARG A 179 14.65 10.95 -9.95
CA ARG A 179 14.39 10.27 -11.21
C ARG A 179 12.88 10.21 -11.44
N LEU A 180 12.33 11.29 -12.00
CA LEU A 180 10.89 11.44 -12.27
C LEU A 180 10.69 11.92 -13.71
N PRO A 181 9.50 11.67 -14.31
CA PRO A 181 9.10 12.37 -15.53
C PRO A 181 9.09 13.88 -15.31
N LYS A 182 9.42 14.63 -16.36
CA LYS A 182 9.42 16.10 -16.30
C LYS A 182 8.03 16.69 -16.12
N ASP A 183 7.03 16.05 -16.70
CA ASP A 183 5.62 16.43 -16.65
C ASP A 183 4.80 15.28 -16.06
N LEU A 184 4.06 15.59 -15.02
CA LEU A 184 3.17 14.68 -14.30
C LEU A 184 1.69 15.03 -14.48
N SER A 185 1.37 15.91 -15.44
CA SER A 185 0.00 16.33 -15.70
C SER A 185 -0.93 15.16 -15.94
N GLY A 186 -2.07 15.14 -15.23
CA GLY A 186 -3.06 14.07 -15.30
C GLY A 186 -2.65 12.76 -14.63
N ARG A 187 -1.53 12.72 -13.89
CA ARG A 187 -1.06 11.50 -13.20
C ARG A 187 -1.53 11.43 -11.76
N GLN A 188 -2.01 10.25 -11.39
CA GLN A 188 -2.15 9.85 -9.99
C GLN A 188 -0.79 9.36 -9.48
N CYS A 189 -0.32 9.95 -8.37
CA CYS A 189 0.97 9.61 -7.76
C CYS A 189 0.75 8.93 -6.40
N TYR A 190 1.45 7.81 -6.19
CA TYR A 190 1.46 7.06 -4.95
C TYR A 190 2.82 7.21 -4.29
N VAL A 191 2.89 7.95 -3.19
CA VAL A 191 4.14 8.23 -2.46
C VAL A 191 4.28 7.22 -1.33
N LEU A 192 5.45 6.58 -1.25
CA LEU A 192 5.74 5.56 -0.26
C LEU A 192 6.81 6.05 0.71
N ASP A 193 6.44 6.21 1.98
CA ASP A 193 7.34 6.57 3.08
C ASP A 193 6.91 5.81 4.34
N PRO A 194 7.73 4.89 4.89
CA PRO A 194 7.27 4.04 5.99
C PRO A 194 6.93 4.80 7.26
N MET A 195 7.57 5.96 7.52
CA MET A 195 7.49 6.65 8.82
C MET A 195 7.13 8.13 8.66
N LEU A 196 5.87 8.47 8.89
CA LEU A 196 5.44 9.87 8.96
C LEU A 196 5.74 10.42 10.36
N ALA A 197 7.01 10.70 10.62
CA ALA A 197 7.47 11.27 11.89
C ALA A 197 7.27 12.80 11.92
N THR A 198 8.19 13.56 11.35
CA THR A 198 8.08 15.04 11.34
C THR A 198 7.28 15.60 10.16
N GLY A 199 7.02 14.78 9.13
CA GLY A 199 6.26 15.16 7.95
C GLY A 199 7.02 15.95 6.88
N GLY A 200 8.26 16.35 7.14
CA GLY A 200 9.04 17.19 6.23
C GLY A 200 9.37 16.52 4.90
N SER A 201 9.87 15.28 4.92
CA SER A 201 10.24 14.54 3.71
C SER A 201 9.02 14.25 2.84
N LEU A 202 7.92 13.79 3.46
CA LEU A 202 6.68 13.51 2.75
C LEU A 202 6.08 14.78 2.14
N GLY A 203 5.98 15.87 2.93
CA GLY A 203 5.45 17.16 2.48
C GLY A 203 6.27 17.76 1.33
N GLY A 204 7.60 17.78 1.45
CA GLY A 204 8.49 18.25 0.39
C GLY A 204 8.39 17.42 -0.89
N THR A 205 8.21 16.10 -0.77
CA THR A 205 7.99 15.22 -1.93
C THR A 205 6.66 15.52 -2.61
N VAL A 206 5.58 15.68 -1.85
CA VAL A 206 4.24 16.02 -2.41
C VAL A 206 4.30 17.37 -3.12
N GLU A 207 4.86 18.39 -2.49
CA GLU A 207 5.02 19.71 -3.11
C GLU A 207 5.79 19.62 -4.44
N PHE A 208 6.85 18.84 -4.47
CA PHE A 208 7.67 18.64 -5.64
C PHE A 208 6.91 17.96 -6.81
N LEU A 209 6.07 16.94 -6.51
CA LEU A 209 5.23 16.26 -7.50
C LEU A 209 4.15 17.19 -8.06
N VAL A 210 3.49 17.97 -7.18
CA VAL A 210 2.44 18.93 -7.58
C VAL A 210 3.00 20.03 -8.47
N ARG A 211 4.19 20.57 -8.16
CA ARG A 211 4.87 21.55 -9.03
C ARG A 211 5.18 21.01 -10.44
N ARG A 212 5.18 19.70 -10.63
CA ARG A 212 5.32 19.02 -11.92
C ARG A 212 4.01 18.65 -12.59
N GLY A 213 2.89 19.03 -11.99
CA GLY A 213 1.56 18.83 -12.56
C GLY A 213 0.83 17.57 -12.09
N ALA A 214 1.32 16.87 -11.06
CA ALA A 214 0.55 15.79 -10.45
C ALA A 214 -0.80 16.34 -9.94
N ASP A 215 -1.89 15.69 -10.27
CA ASP A 215 -3.24 16.16 -9.99
C ASP A 215 -3.99 15.35 -8.93
N HIS A 216 -3.37 14.30 -8.41
CA HIS A 216 -3.88 13.45 -7.33
C HIS A 216 -2.73 12.73 -6.63
N ILE A 217 -2.65 12.87 -5.31
CA ILE A 217 -1.59 12.28 -4.51
C ILE A 217 -2.19 11.34 -3.46
N THR A 218 -1.68 10.12 -3.39
CA THR A 218 -1.96 9.19 -2.29
C THR A 218 -0.64 8.84 -1.61
N CYS A 219 -0.53 9.14 -0.32
CA CYS A 219 0.63 8.80 0.50
C CYS A 219 0.33 7.55 1.33
N LEU A 220 1.26 6.60 1.35
CA LEU A 220 1.19 5.39 2.17
C LEU A 220 2.31 5.42 3.20
N CYS A 221 1.93 5.42 4.49
CA CYS A 221 2.87 5.39 5.61
C CYS A 221 2.53 4.25 6.56
N ILE A 222 3.51 3.44 6.94
CA ILE A 222 3.25 2.31 7.86
C ILE A 222 2.86 2.86 9.24
N LEU A 223 3.64 3.80 9.77
CA LEU A 223 3.32 4.48 11.02
C LEU A 223 3.32 6.00 10.84
N ALA A 224 2.49 6.65 11.62
CA ALA A 224 2.44 8.11 11.71
C ALA A 224 2.37 8.57 13.17
N ALA A 225 2.94 9.74 13.43
CA ALA A 225 2.71 10.49 14.67
C ALA A 225 1.73 11.66 14.42
N PRO A 226 0.95 12.09 15.42
CA PRO A 226 0.04 13.22 15.29
C PRO A 226 0.74 14.50 14.83
N GLU A 227 1.95 14.78 15.34
CA GLU A 227 2.76 15.94 14.98
C GLU A 227 3.15 15.91 13.50
N GLY A 228 3.50 14.72 12.99
CA GLY A 228 3.83 14.53 11.58
C GLY A 228 2.64 14.77 10.66
N ILE A 229 1.48 14.28 11.04
CA ILE A 229 0.23 14.51 10.29
C ILE A 229 -0.12 15.99 10.26
N GLU A 230 -0.05 16.66 11.40
CA GLU A 230 -0.37 18.09 11.51
C GLU A 230 0.61 18.94 10.68
N ASN A 231 1.90 18.64 10.75
CA ASN A 231 2.91 19.34 9.96
C ASN A 231 2.73 19.05 8.45
N PHE A 232 2.49 17.80 8.07
CA PHE A 232 2.20 17.43 6.70
C PHE A 232 0.98 18.18 6.15
N ARG A 233 -0.11 18.27 6.92
CA ARG A 233 -1.30 19.03 6.54
C ARG A 233 -1.00 20.52 6.33
N LYS A 234 -0.12 21.11 7.15
CA LYS A 234 0.30 22.50 6.97
C LYS A 234 1.09 22.72 5.68
N LEU A 235 2.03 21.80 5.38
CA LEU A 235 2.88 21.88 4.19
C LEU A 235 2.10 21.75 2.88
N VAL A 236 1.05 20.92 2.86
CA VAL A 236 0.29 20.66 1.64
C VAL A 236 -1.03 21.45 1.54
N ARG A 237 -1.35 22.27 2.54
CA ARG A 237 -2.62 23.04 2.62
C ARG A 237 -2.90 23.89 1.38
N ASP A 238 -1.88 24.54 0.88
CA ASP A 238 -1.99 25.51 -0.21
C ASP A 238 -1.77 24.87 -1.58
N LEU A 239 -1.58 23.55 -1.60
CA LEU A 239 -1.51 22.78 -2.84
C LEU A 239 -2.93 22.45 -3.30
N ASP A 240 -3.26 22.88 -4.52
CA ASP A 240 -4.61 22.75 -5.10
C ASP A 240 -4.81 21.33 -5.70
N VAL A 241 -4.55 20.29 -4.90
CA VAL A 241 -4.69 18.90 -5.32
C VAL A 241 -5.30 18.04 -4.19
N PRO A 242 -6.13 17.04 -4.52
CA PRO A 242 -6.55 16.02 -3.58
C PRO A 242 -5.34 15.26 -3.05
N CYS A 243 -5.24 15.13 -1.71
CA CYS A 243 -4.18 14.41 -1.06
C CYS A 243 -4.77 13.42 -0.04
N HIS A 244 -4.54 12.13 -0.27
CA HIS A 244 -4.98 11.05 0.62
C HIS A 244 -3.77 10.52 1.39
N LEU A 245 -3.93 10.34 2.68
CA LEU A 245 -2.91 9.78 3.57
C LEU A 245 -3.44 8.48 4.18
N ILE A 246 -2.89 7.36 3.75
CA ILE A 246 -3.22 6.02 4.25
C ILE A 246 -2.13 5.62 5.25
N VAL A 247 -2.51 5.32 6.49
CA VAL A 247 -1.59 4.86 7.52
C VAL A 247 -2.04 3.52 8.09
N ALA A 248 -1.10 2.62 8.32
CA ALA A 248 -1.42 1.34 8.93
C ALA A 248 -1.58 1.45 10.45
N GLY A 249 -0.91 2.42 11.08
CA GLY A 249 -1.07 2.73 12.50
C GLY A 249 -0.74 4.19 12.82
N LEU A 250 -1.51 4.74 13.74
CA LEU A 250 -1.26 6.05 14.35
C LEU A 250 -0.74 5.84 15.76
N ASP A 251 0.45 6.33 16.04
CA ASP A 251 1.13 6.22 17.34
C ASP A 251 0.95 7.48 18.20
N ASP A 252 1.49 7.45 19.41
CA ASP A 252 1.14 8.43 20.45
C ASP A 252 1.77 9.81 20.20
N HIS A 253 3.10 9.85 19.93
CA HIS A 253 3.85 11.10 19.82
C HIS A 253 5.24 10.88 19.20
N LEU A 254 5.99 11.97 19.02
CA LEU A 254 7.43 11.96 18.74
C LEU A 254 8.24 12.15 20.02
N ASP A 255 9.35 11.41 20.16
CA ASP A 255 10.33 11.69 21.22
C ASP A 255 11.19 12.94 20.89
N GLU A 256 12.13 13.27 21.79
CA GLU A 256 13.04 14.41 21.67
C GLU A 256 13.99 14.33 20.46
N HIS A 257 14.20 13.14 19.89
CA HIS A 257 15.02 12.89 18.72
C HIS A 257 14.18 12.82 17.42
N GLY A 258 12.85 12.91 17.53
CA GLY A 258 11.92 12.84 16.41
C GLY A 258 11.56 11.41 15.99
N TYR A 259 11.78 10.41 16.85
CA TYR A 259 11.29 9.05 16.62
C TYR A 259 9.84 8.91 17.06
N ILE A 260 9.08 8.12 16.32
CA ILE A 260 7.70 7.77 16.67
C ILE A 260 7.69 6.83 17.88
N VAL A 261 6.86 7.12 18.89
CA VAL A 261 6.68 6.32 20.12
C VAL A 261 5.23 5.82 20.19
N PRO A 262 5.01 4.51 20.43
CA PRO A 262 5.96 3.42 20.65
C PRO A 262 6.78 3.02 19.43
N GLY A 263 6.34 3.34 18.20
CA GLY A 263 7.09 3.18 16.97
C GLY A 263 7.50 1.75 16.62
N LEU A 264 8.55 1.66 15.83
CA LEU A 264 9.22 0.41 15.43
C LEU A 264 10.75 0.59 15.29
N GLY A 265 11.31 1.71 15.75
CA GLY A 265 12.69 2.11 15.51
C GLY A 265 12.92 2.74 14.14
N ASP A 266 14.16 2.75 13.65
CA ASP A 266 14.47 3.21 12.29
C ASP A 266 14.08 2.16 11.25
N ALA A 267 13.15 2.53 10.38
CA ALA A 267 12.65 1.61 9.34
C ALA A 267 13.70 1.26 8.30
N GLY A 268 14.60 2.21 7.97
CA GLY A 268 15.68 1.99 7.01
C GLY A 268 16.69 0.97 7.52
N ASP A 269 17.12 1.12 8.76
CA ASP A 269 18.08 0.21 9.40
C ASP A 269 17.46 -1.19 9.57
N ARG A 270 16.21 -1.26 9.99
CA ARG A 270 15.51 -2.55 10.11
C ARG A 270 15.29 -3.25 8.76
N LEU A 271 15.05 -2.48 7.68
CA LEU A 271 14.92 -3.01 6.32
C LEU A 271 16.24 -3.53 5.77
N TYR A 272 17.34 -2.80 5.99
CA TYR A 272 18.60 -3.04 5.30
C TYR A 272 19.70 -3.60 6.19
N GLY A 273 19.50 -3.66 7.50
CA GLY A 273 20.43 -4.25 8.46
C GLY A 273 21.70 -3.42 8.69
N LEU A 274 21.58 -2.10 8.60
CA LEU A 274 22.68 -1.16 8.82
C LEU A 274 22.65 -0.53 10.23
N ALA A 275 22.05 -1.20 11.20
CA ALA A 275 22.10 -0.75 12.59
C ALA A 275 23.58 -0.79 13.05
N GLU A 276 24.12 0.39 13.43
CA GLU A 276 25.40 0.53 14.10
C GLU A 276 25.31 0.13 15.57
#